data_b2af04ace20b2f6e70186ce6e0f5733d
#
_entry.id   b2af04ace20b2f6e70186ce6e0f5733d
#
_cell.length_a   1.000
_cell.length_b   1.000
_cell.length_c   1.000
_cell.angle_alpha   90.00
_cell.angle_beta   90.00
_cell.angle_gamma   90.00
#
_symmetry.space_group_name_H-M   'P 1'
#
loop_
_entity.id
_entity.type
_entity.pdbx_description
1 polymer ?
#
loop_
_entity_poly.entity_id
_entity_poly.type
_entity_poly.pdbx_seq_one_letter_code
_entity_poly.pdbx_strand_id
1 'polypeptide(L)'
;MQGLKPSQLNALNRLFNRRFPAEDVYTIEQARELALLSRALGRQVGLLIDRKGRVQMVLVGEAGSILIPELPRGRTGQERLRGLRLLHTHLSPDGISQEDLMDMLFLRLDAVIALNVNPTGDPVQWQAAHLLPSGAAGKPYHL
;
A
#
# COMPACT_ATOMS: atom_id res chain seq x y z
N MET A 1 0.32 1.64 18.60
CA MET A 1 -0.88 2.20 17.97
C MET A 1 -2.02 2.21 18.96
N GLN A 2 -2.60 3.36 19.13
CA GLN A 2 -3.69 3.51 20.07
C GLN A 2 -5.01 3.09 19.44
N GLY A 3 -5.90 2.54 20.26
CA GLY A 3 -7.26 2.22 19.84
C GLY A 3 -7.43 0.92 19.09
N LEU A 4 -6.37 0.11 18.98
CA LEU A 4 -6.45 -1.16 18.27
C LEU A 4 -6.63 -2.31 19.26
N LYS A 5 -7.53 -3.22 18.90
CA LYS A 5 -7.74 -4.44 19.67
C LYS A 5 -6.60 -5.43 19.43
N PRO A 6 -6.32 -6.35 20.37
CA PRO A 6 -5.26 -7.35 20.17
C PRO A 6 -5.45 -8.17 18.89
N SER A 7 -6.68 -8.51 18.53
CA SER A 7 -6.96 -9.24 17.29
C SER A 7 -6.58 -8.42 16.04
N GLN A 8 -6.75 -7.11 16.09
CA GLN A 8 -6.38 -6.21 15.00
C GLN A 8 -4.87 -6.07 14.88
N LEU A 9 -4.16 -5.98 16.01
CA LEU A 9 -2.70 -5.98 16.00
C LEU A 9 -2.16 -7.29 15.44
N ASN A 10 -2.76 -8.42 15.80
CA ASN A 10 -2.36 -9.72 15.26
C ASN A 10 -2.58 -9.78 13.75
N ALA A 11 -3.69 -9.22 13.26
CA ALA A 11 -3.96 -9.17 11.83
C ALA A 11 -2.93 -8.33 11.08
N LEU A 12 -2.54 -7.19 11.64
CA LEU A 12 -1.49 -6.34 11.05
C LEU A 12 -0.15 -7.08 11.01
N ASN A 13 0.19 -7.81 12.07
CA ASN A 13 1.41 -8.62 12.08
C ASN A 13 1.39 -9.73 11.04
N ARG A 14 0.25 -10.35 10.81
CA ARG A 14 0.12 -11.35 9.75
C ARG A 14 0.35 -10.74 8.38
N LEU A 15 -0.17 -9.54 8.12
CA LEU A 15 0.09 -8.83 6.87
C LEU A 15 1.58 -8.52 6.71
N PHE A 16 2.22 -8.09 7.76
CA PHE A 16 3.65 -7.80 7.73
C PHE A 16 4.48 -9.02 7.33
N ASN A 17 4.06 -10.20 7.76
CA ASN A 17 4.78 -11.44 7.46
C ASN A 17 4.35 -12.10 6.16
N ARG A 18 3.39 -11.53 5.44
CA ARG A 18 2.93 -12.04 4.15
C ARG A 18 3.94 -11.75 3.05
N ARG A 19 3.95 -12.64 2.06
CA ARG A 19 4.71 -12.44 0.84
C ARG A 19 3.77 -12.12 -0.31
N PHE A 20 3.97 -11.00 -0.96
CA PHE A 20 3.16 -10.59 -2.09
C PHE A 20 3.83 -11.04 -3.40
N PRO A 21 3.06 -11.21 -4.49
CA PRO A 21 3.65 -11.56 -5.76
C PRO A 21 4.64 -10.49 -6.21
N ALA A 22 5.80 -10.91 -6.71
CA ALA A 22 6.81 -9.96 -7.16
C ALA A 22 6.37 -9.25 -8.45
N GLU A 23 5.63 -9.95 -9.31
CA GLU A 23 5.23 -9.46 -10.62
C GLU A 23 3.79 -9.01 -10.70
N ASP A 24 3.01 -9.28 -9.68
CA ASP A 24 1.61 -8.91 -9.60
C ASP A 24 1.36 -7.92 -8.48
N VAL A 25 0.18 -7.29 -8.50
CA VAL A 25 -0.19 -6.30 -7.49
C VAL A 25 -0.46 -6.98 -6.15
N TYR A 26 -1.30 -8.01 -6.17
CA TYR A 26 -1.71 -8.76 -4.99
C TYR A 26 -2.49 -10.01 -5.44
N THR A 27 -2.75 -10.92 -4.49
CA THR A 27 -3.69 -12.02 -4.73
C THR A 27 -5.08 -11.61 -4.25
N ILE A 28 -6.10 -12.33 -4.71
CA ILE A 28 -7.49 -12.08 -4.28
C ILE A 28 -7.61 -12.25 -2.76
N GLU A 29 -6.95 -13.26 -2.20
CA GLU A 29 -6.98 -13.50 -0.76
C GLU A 29 -6.37 -12.35 0.02
N GLN A 30 -5.25 -11.83 -0.46
CA GLN A 30 -4.57 -10.69 0.16
C GLN A 30 -5.45 -9.43 0.10
N ALA A 31 -6.10 -9.20 -1.04
CA ALA A 31 -7.00 -8.06 -1.18
C ALA A 31 -8.18 -8.15 -0.21
N ARG A 32 -8.76 -9.32 -0.08
CA ARG A 32 -9.88 -9.53 0.83
C ARG A 32 -9.49 -9.34 2.29
N GLU A 33 -8.34 -9.88 2.67
CA GLU A 33 -7.82 -9.76 4.02
C GLU A 33 -7.53 -8.30 4.37
N LEU A 34 -6.87 -7.59 3.46
CA LEU A 34 -6.55 -6.18 3.65
C LEU A 34 -7.82 -5.32 3.72
N ALA A 35 -8.77 -5.57 2.81
CA ALA A 35 -10.01 -4.82 2.75
C ALA A 35 -10.85 -5.02 4.02
N LEU A 36 -10.97 -6.24 4.48
CA LEU A 36 -11.74 -6.56 5.68
C LEU A 36 -11.14 -5.89 6.91
N LEU A 37 -9.82 -5.95 7.05
CA LEU A 37 -9.13 -5.31 8.16
C LEU A 37 -9.31 -3.79 8.12
N SER A 38 -9.15 -3.18 6.96
CA SER A 38 -9.31 -1.74 6.80
C SER A 38 -10.71 -1.29 7.19
N ARG A 39 -11.72 -2.01 6.76
CA ARG A 39 -13.11 -1.68 7.11
C ARG A 39 -13.37 -1.88 8.60
N ALA A 40 -12.85 -2.94 9.20
CA ALA A 40 -13.00 -3.21 10.63
C ALA A 40 -12.36 -2.10 11.47
N LEU A 41 -11.23 -1.55 11.01
CA LEU A 41 -10.56 -0.44 11.68
C LEU A 41 -11.23 0.91 11.39
N GLY A 42 -11.97 1.03 10.29
CA GLY A 42 -12.47 2.31 9.81
C GLY A 42 -11.36 3.24 9.39
N ARG A 43 -10.22 2.72 8.99
CA ARG A 43 -9.01 3.46 8.68
C ARG A 43 -8.35 2.88 7.43
N GLN A 44 -7.64 3.72 6.70
CA GLN A 44 -6.82 3.23 5.60
C GLN A 44 -5.66 2.40 6.15
N VAL A 45 -5.37 1.30 5.49
CA VAL A 45 -4.23 0.44 5.79
C VAL A 45 -3.35 0.39 4.56
N GLY A 46 -2.05 0.56 4.74
CA GLY A 46 -1.10 0.56 3.66
C GLY A 46 0.06 -0.39 3.91
N LEU A 47 0.60 -0.91 2.84
CA LEU A 47 1.76 -1.79 2.87
C LEU A 47 2.81 -1.23 1.93
N LEU A 48 4.03 -1.08 2.43
CA LEU A 48 5.19 -0.82 1.59
C LEU A 48 5.84 -2.16 1.28
N ILE A 49 5.88 -2.51 0.02
CA ILE A 49 6.28 -3.84 -0.45
C ILE A 49 7.47 -3.68 -1.38
N ASP A 50 8.53 -4.46 -1.16
CA ASP A 50 9.71 -4.41 -2.00
C ASP A 50 9.52 -5.21 -3.30
N ARG A 51 10.52 -5.18 -4.17
CA ARG A 51 10.44 -5.84 -5.48
C ARG A 51 10.41 -7.36 -5.39
N LYS A 52 10.78 -7.92 -4.25
CA LYS A 52 10.71 -9.36 -3.99
C LYS A 52 9.39 -9.78 -3.36
N GLY A 53 8.49 -8.82 -3.13
CA GLY A 53 7.19 -9.09 -2.54
C GLY A 53 7.18 -9.11 -1.01
N ARG A 54 8.27 -8.68 -0.38
CA ARG A 54 8.32 -8.62 1.08
C ARG A 54 7.74 -7.32 1.58
N VAL A 55 6.92 -7.42 2.60
CA VAL A 55 6.35 -6.25 3.26
C VAL A 55 7.41 -5.62 4.16
N GLN A 56 7.78 -4.40 3.86
CA GLN A 56 8.77 -3.67 4.65
C GLN A 56 8.13 -2.88 5.78
N MET A 57 6.89 -2.45 5.59
CA MET A 57 6.21 -1.65 6.61
C MET A 57 4.70 -1.76 6.42
N VAL A 58 3.98 -1.81 7.53
CA VAL A 58 2.52 -1.72 7.56
C VAL A 58 2.15 -0.37 8.14
N LEU A 59 1.29 0.36 7.44
CA LEU A 59 0.85 1.69 7.83
C LEU A 59 -0.63 1.67 8.15
N VAL A 60 -1.00 2.38 9.20
CA VAL A 60 -2.41 2.59 9.53
C VAL A 60 -2.64 4.09 9.56
N GLY A 61 -3.49 4.55 8.67
CA GLY A 61 -3.80 5.97 8.55
C GLY A 61 -5.09 6.36 9.23
N GLU A 62 -5.69 7.40 8.72
CA GLU A 62 -7.05 7.83 9.06
C GLU A 62 -8.04 7.29 8.04
N ALA A 63 -9.32 7.63 8.20
CA ALA A 63 -10.34 7.18 7.25
C ALA A 63 -10.12 7.75 5.85
N GLY A 64 -9.63 8.96 5.75
CA GLY A 64 -9.46 9.67 4.48
C GLY A 64 -8.02 9.90 4.03
N SER A 65 -7.04 9.45 4.79
CA SER A 65 -5.64 9.70 4.42
C SER A 65 -4.71 8.69 5.09
N ILE A 66 -3.52 8.55 4.51
CA ILE A 66 -2.46 7.74 5.08
C ILE A 66 -1.15 8.48 4.90
N LEU A 67 -0.36 8.55 5.97
CA LEU A 67 0.94 9.19 5.95
C LEU A 67 2.02 8.14 5.78
N ILE A 68 2.95 8.41 4.89
CA ILE A 68 4.11 7.54 4.69
C ILE A 68 5.25 8.14 5.51
N PRO A 69 5.70 7.45 6.57
CA PRO A 69 6.80 7.96 7.39
C PRO A 69 8.12 7.87 6.64
N GLU A 70 9.07 8.68 7.05
CA GLU A 70 10.43 8.52 6.56
C GLU A 70 11.00 7.21 7.09
N LEU A 71 11.53 6.41 6.18
CA LEU A 71 12.23 5.22 6.58
C LEU A 71 13.59 5.61 7.15
N PRO A 72 13.95 5.10 8.33
CA PRO A 72 15.24 5.41 8.89
C PRO A 72 16.34 4.77 8.07
N ARG A 73 17.45 5.48 7.91
CA ARG A 73 18.73 5.04 7.34
C ARG A 73 18.72 4.77 5.84
N GLY A 74 19.74 5.26 5.19
CA GLY A 74 20.11 4.91 3.82
C GLY A 74 19.16 5.35 2.75
N ARG A 75 18.00 5.88 3.11
CA ARG A 75 17.02 6.31 2.15
C ARG A 75 16.85 7.81 2.21
N THR A 76 17.77 8.49 1.57
CA THR A 76 17.79 9.94 1.52
C THR A 76 17.79 10.42 0.08
N GLY A 77 17.42 11.67 -0.12
CA GLY A 77 17.47 12.32 -1.43
C GLY A 77 16.62 11.63 -2.46
N GLN A 78 17.20 11.42 -3.64
CA GLN A 78 16.47 10.91 -4.79
C GLN A 78 16.10 9.44 -4.72
N GLU A 79 16.72 8.70 -3.81
CA GLU A 79 16.46 7.26 -3.72
C GLU A 79 15.45 6.89 -2.66
N ARG A 80 15.01 7.81 -1.88
CA ARG A 80 14.06 7.68 -0.77
C ARG A 80 13.41 6.30 -0.66
N LEU A 81 12.26 6.07 -1.30
CA LEU A 81 11.53 4.81 -1.24
C LEU A 81 11.61 4.02 -2.54
N ARG A 82 12.63 4.26 -3.35
CA ARG A 82 12.84 3.52 -4.58
C ARG A 82 12.89 2.02 -4.30
N GLY A 83 12.23 1.24 -5.15
CA GLY A 83 12.14 -0.20 -4.97
C GLY A 83 10.95 -0.63 -4.13
N LEU A 84 10.19 0.31 -3.59
CA LEU A 84 9.00 0.01 -2.82
C LEU A 84 7.76 0.43 -3.60
N ARG A 85 6.69 -0.37 -3.47
CA ARG A 85 5.37 0.00 -3.93
C ARG A 85 4.46 0.14 -2.72
N LEU A 86 3.54 1.08 -2.79
CA LEU A 86 2.55 1.29 -1.75
C LEU A 86 1.22 0.68 -2.21
N LEU A 87 0.73 -0.29 -1.48
CA LEU A 87 -0.63 -0.82 -1.63
C LEU A 87 -1.43 -0.32 -0.44
N HIS A 88 -2.47 0.47 -0.69
CA HIS A 88 -3.27 0.99 0.40
C HIS A 88 -4.75 0.94 0.07
N THR A 89 -5.57 0.90 1.12
CA THR A 89 -7.02 0.86 0.98
C THR A 89 -7.59 2.28 0.94
N HIS A 90 -8.69 2.42 0.17
CA HIS A 90 -9.55 3.59 0.20
C HIS A 90 -10.93 3.16 0.68
N LEU A 91 -11.45 3.85 1.67
CA LEU A 91 -12.77 3.53 2.24
C LEU A 91 -13.91 4.29 1.58
N SER A 92 -13.60 5.22 0.70
CA SER A 92 -14.56 5.93 -0.13
C SER A 92 -14.41 5.47 -1.57
N PRO A 93 -15.40 5.70 -2.45
CA PRO A 93 -15.33 5.23 -3.84
C PRO A 93 -14.38 6.03 -4.74
N ASP A 94 -13.46 6.74 -4.17
CA ASP A 94 -12.45 7.48 -4.91
C ASP A 94 -11.34 6.56 -5.39
N GLY A 95 -10.82 6.81 -6.56
CA GLY A 95 -9.65 6.10 -7.03
C GLY A 95 -8.36 6.70 -6.47
N ILE A 96 -7.26 6.54 -7.21
CA ILE A 96 -6.00 7.17 -6.84
C ILE A 96 -6.20 8.68 -6.79
N SER A 97 -5.83 9.27 -5.66
CA SER A 97 -5.96 10.71 -5.47
C SER A 97 -4.75 11.45 -6.04
N GLN A 98 -4.91 12.75 -6.22
CA GLN A 98 -3.78 13.60 -6.59
C GLN A 98 -2.68 13.53 -5.52
N GLU A 99 -3.07 13.46 -4.25
CA GLU A 99 -2.14 13.33 -3.14
C GLU A 99 -1.33 12.04 -3.25
N ASP A 100 -1.99 10.91 -3.60
CA ASP A 100 -1.30 9.65 -3.82
C ASP A 100 -0.25 9.77 -4.93
N LEU A 101 -0.59 10.43 -6.04
CA LEU A 101 0.34 10.62 -7.14
C LEU A 101 1.51 11.52 -6.75
N MET A 102 1.23 12.57 -5.99
CA MET A 102 2.28 13.47 -5.50
C MET A 102 3.24 12.72 -4.57
N ASP A 103 2.70 11.90 -3.66
CA ASP A 103 3.52 11.09 -2.77
C ASP A 103 4.40 10.12 -3.56
N MET A 104 3.84 9.46 -4.57
CA MET A 104 4.62 8.56 -5.42
C MET A 104 5.81 9.27 -6.06
N LEU A 105 5.56 10.43 -6.65
CA LEU A 105 6.61 11.19 -7.32
C LEU A 105 7.64 11.74 -6.34
N PHE A 106 7.18 12.31 -5.23
CA PHE A 106 8.03 12.97 -4.26
C PHE A 106 8.89 11.96 -3.49
N LEU A 107 8.32 10.81 -3.15
CA LEU A 107 9.00 9.78 -2.37
C LEU A 107 9.70 8.75 -3.25
N ARG A 108 9.57 8.84 -4.55
CA ARG A 108 10.20 7.93 -5.50
C ARG A 108 9.75 6.49 -5.35
N LEU A 109 8.47 6.29 -5.05
CA LEU A 109 7.88 4.95 -5.03
C LEU A 109 7.86 4.36 -6.43
N ASP A 110 8.06 3.05 -6.54
CA ASP A 110 7.93 2.35 -7.81
C ASP A 110 6.49 2.42 -8.33
N ALA A 111 5.54 2.29 -7.44
CA ALA A 111 4.12 2.32 -7.78
C ALA A 111 3.30 2.68 -6.56
N VAL A 112 2.10 3.19 -6.79
CA VAL A 112 1.09 3.34 -5.78
C VAL A 112 -0.19 2.67 -6.26
N ILE A 113 -0.80 1.86 -5.41
CA ILE A 113 -2.03 1.11 -5.70
C ILE A 113 -3.07 1.48 -4.66
N ALA A 114 -4.23 1.90 -5.11
CA ALA A 114 -5.38 2.19 -4.26
C ALA A 114 -6.42 1.09 -4.45
N LEU A 115 -6.76 0.40 -3.38
CA LEU A 115 -7.75 -0.66 -3.34
C LEU A 115 -9.01 -0.12 -2.68
N ASN A 116 -10.08 0.02 -3.45
CA ASN A 116 -11.34 0.51 -2.92
C ASN A 116 -12.06 -0.59 -2.16
N VAL A 117 -12.51 -0.24 -0.96
CA VAL A 117 -13.19 -1.16 -0.05
C VAL A 117 -14.62 -0.66 0.14
N ASN A 118 -15.60 -1.54 -0.11
CA ASN A 118 -17.01 -1.18 0.07
C ASN A 118 -17.41 -1.23 1.55
N PRO A 119 -18.61 -0.75 1.91
CA PRO A 119 -19.06 -0.73 3.30
C PRO A 119 -19.11 -2.08 3.99
N THR A 120 -19.19 -3.18 3.24
CA THR A 120 -19.21 -4.54 3.81
C THR A 120 -17.82 -5.13 3.98
N GLY A 121 -16.76 -4.38 3.60
CA GLY A 121 -15.40 -4.84 3.78
C GLY A 121 -14.86 -5.67 2.63
N ASP A 122 -15.50 -5.61 1.46
CA ASP A 122 -15.02 -6.33 0.27
C ASP A 122 -14.22 -5.39 -0.62
N PRO A 123 -13.15 -5.89 -1.26
CA PRO A 123 -12.45 -5.12 -2.29
C PRO A 123 -13.30 -5.11 -3.56
N VAL A 124 -13.56 -3.93 -4.11
CA VAL A 124 -14.43 -3.82 -5.28
C VAL A 124 -13.71 -3.33 -6.52
N GLN A 125 -12.65 -2.57 -6.36
CA GLN A 125 -11.94 -1.97 -7.48
C GLN A 125 -10.56 -1.54 -7.03
N TRP A 126 -9.62 -1.53 -7.97
CA TRP A 126 -8.31 -0.97 -7.68
C TRP A 126 -7.83 -0.12 -8.84
N GLN A 127 -6.97 0.84 -8.53
CA GLN A 127 -6.29 1.67 -9.51
C GLN A 127 -4.83 1.75 -9.12
N ALA A 128 -3.97 1.91 -10.11
CA ALA A 128 -2.54 2.00 -9.84
C ALA A 128 -1.86 2.98 -10.79
N ALA A 129 -0.77 3.54 -10.29
CA ALA A 129 0.13 4.36 -11.08
C ALA A 129 1.54 3.86 -10.87
N HIS A 130 2.36 3.94 -11.92
CA HIS A 130 3.74 3.52 -11.88
C HIS A 130 4.67 4.69 -12.14
N LEU A 131 5.81 4.64 -11.48
CA LEU A 131 6.93 5.48 -11.87
C LEU A 131 7.79 4.67 -12.83
N LEU A 132 7.79 5.05 -14.12
CA LEU A 132 8.59 4.34 -15.11
C LEU A 132 10.06 4.66 -14.92
N PRO A 133 10.94 3.65 -14.96
CA PRO A 133 12.36 3.92 -14.88
C PRO A 133 12.85 4.69 -16.08
N SER A 134 13.82 5.57 -15.85
CA SER A 134 14.51 6.30 -16.88
C SER A 134 15.19 5.30 -17.83
N GLY A 135 14.93 5.39 -19.13
CA GLY A 135 15.47 4.47 -20.10
C GLY A 135 14.61 3.24 -20.40
N ALA A 136 13.50 3.10 -19.74
CA ALA A 136 12.41 2.17 -20.05
C ALA A 136 12.78 0.69 -20.20
N ALA A 137 13.86 0.23 -19.60
CA ALA A 137 14.26 -1.18 -19.67
C ALA A 137 13.58 -2.04 -18.61
N GLY A 138 12.92 -1.45 -17.63
CA GLY A 138 12.27 -2.19 -16.56
C GLY A 138 10.87 -2.64 -16.95
N LYS A 139 10.44 -3.78 -16.41
CA LYS A 139 9.06 -4.22 -16.56
C LYS A 139 8.21 -3.50 -15.51
N PRO A 140 7.07 -2.91 -15.90
CA PRO A 140 6.13 -2.39 -14.91
C PRO A 140 5.49 -3.53 -14.14
N TYR A 141 4.92 -3.23 -12.98
CA TYR A 141 4.09 -4.19 -12.27
C TYR A 141 2.85 -4.50 -13.10
N HIS A 142 2.37 -5.73 -13.02
CA HIS A 142 1.11 -6.11 -13.62
C HIS A 142 -0.04 -5.45 -12.88
N LEU A 143 -0.86 -4.74 -13.63
CA LEU A 143 -1.99 -3.99 -13.07
C LEU A 143 -3.32 -4.55 -13.51
#